data_23bb4a51fd5230561188d289811ce9ce
#
_entry.id   23bb4a51fd5230561188d289811ce9ce
#
_cell.length_a   1.000
_cell.length_b   1.000
_cell.length_c   1.000
_cell.angle_alpha   90.00
_cell.angle_beta   90.00
_cell.angle_gamma   90.00
#
_symmetry.space_group_name_H-M   'P 1'
#
loop_
_entity.id
_entity.type
_entity.pdbx_description
1 polymer ?
#
loop_
_entity_poly.entity_id
_entity_poly.type
_entity_poly.pdbx_seq_one_letter_code
_entity_poly.pdbx_strand_id
1 'polypeptide(L)'
;MKKTSSRYLAGSLAAHGSILVFALMGLEVIIMISPFAFFFYSVFSPIFNFLNHYPATAWLTTFFLPHMILPPTLGLRVIRIAGSVLFLAGALTFLICALQVYLGKIFKWGLARHGLYRFIRHPQYLALAMWGIGMAILWPRFIVLVFLSIMFVLYYYLSRDEERRMLARYPESYSAYMASTGMFFPRIKAQRSAVQPGHLLSSPWRHAVIPILTVAVVLSTGFLLREVTLKSLPFETEGNLSMISILPEDNPLVGTIVQAIAANKTDTTLAFLKSEKDYLGYVMPPDYVMQGMIANTGSDFHLFKQHNTVAMISDWVLHPFEHLRRSPAAHMAKMHNVEPTVARRHHCPLGKNDASLDCSICPYRRVILVEVDGNGGQRLTGSATLSISAPRIPVGFVDINAATGEIIESQRVGTATAWAGIPTPAI
;
A
#
# COMPACT_ATOMS: atom_id res chain seq x y z
N MET A 1 -38.15 27.09 -7.74
CA MET A 1 -37.80 25.98 -8.64
C MET A 1 -36.32 25.91 -9.02
N LYS A 2 -35.58 27.00 -9.27
CA LYS A 2 -34.13 26.94 -9.66
C LYS A 2 -33.18 26.38 -8.59
N LYS A 3 -33.45 26.56 -7.28
CA LYS A 3 -32.58 26.09 -6.18
C LYS A 3 -32.57 24.55 -5.99
N THR A 4 -33.65 23.87 -6.36
CA THR A 4 -33.78 22.41 -6.28
C THR A 4 -32.96 21.72 -7.40
N SER A 5 -32.97 22.27 -8.60
CA SER A 5 -32.20 21.71 -9.74
C SER A 5 -30.69 21.72 -9.49
N SER A 6 -30.12 22.82 -8.98
CA SER A 6 -28.69 22.94 -8.68
C SER A 6 -28.23 21.95 -7.61
N ARG A 7 -29.06 21.65 -6.60
CA ARG A 7 -28.72 20.67 -5.55
C ARG A 7 -28.77 19.22 -6.02
N TYR A 8 -29.70 18.91 -6.94
CA TYR A 8 -29.72 17.59 -7.59
C TYR A 8 -28.50 17.36 -8.46
N LEU A 9 -28.07 18.40 -9.20
CA LEU A 9 -26.86 18.33 -10.01
C LEU A 9 -25.62 18.13 -9.15
N ALA A 10 -25.47 18.87 -8.05
CA ALA A 10 -24.35 18.73 -7.12
C ALA A 10 -24.31 17.33 -6.45
N GLY A 11 -25.47 16.80 -6.05
CA GLY A 11 -25.56 15.43 -5.50
C GLY A 11 -25.21 14.35 -6.53
N SER A 12 -25.64 14.54 -7.77
CA SER A 12 -25.29 13.64 -8.87
C SER A 12 -23.80 13.68 -9.21
N LEU A 13 -23.22 14.88 -9.30
CA LEU A 13 -21.77 15.04 -9.53
C LEU A 13 -20.95 14.44 -8.39
N ALA A 14 -21.36 14.62 -7.12
CA ALA A 14 -20.70 14.03 -5.98
C ALA A 14 -20.78 12.49 -5.99
N ALA A 15 -21.93 11.92 -6.41
CA ALA A 15 -22.10 10.47 -6.54
C ALA A 15 -21.20 9.90 -7.63
N HIS A 16 -21.17 10.51 -8.80
CA HIS A 16 -20.28 10.07 -9.89
C HIS A 16 -18.80 10.26 -9.52
N GLY A 17 -18.45 11.37 -8.86
CA GLY A 17 -17.12 11.63 -8.35
C GLY A 17 -16.66 10.56 -7.34
N SER A 18 -17.52 10.14 -6.40
CA SER A 18 -17.16 9.11 -5.41
C SER A 18 -16.96 7.74 -6.08
N ILE A 19 -17.81 7.37 -7.04
CA ILE A 19 -17.66 6.13 -7.81
C ILE A 19 -16.33 6.13 -8.57
N LEU A 20 -16.00 7.24 -9.23
CA LEU A 20 -14.74 7.37 -9.97
C LEU A 20 -13.52 7.24 -9.04
N VAL A 21 -13.52 7.95 -7.90
CA VAL A 21 -12.43 7.88 -6.92
C VAL A 21 -12.26 6.46 -6.39
N PHE A 22 -13.38 5.80 -6.04
CA PHE A 22 -13.33 4.42 -5.55
C PHE A 22 -12.86 3.44 -6.64
N ALA A 23 -13.30 3.63 -7.88
CA ALA A 23 -12.85 2.83 -9.01
C ALA A 23 -11.34 3.01 -9.26
N LEU A 24 -10.81 4.24 -9.16
CA LEU A 24 -9.37 4.51 -9.28
C LEU A 24 -8.57 3.85 -8.16
N MET A 25 -9.06 3.92 -6.90
CA MET A 25 -8.43 3.20 -5.78
C MET A 25 -8.46 1.69 -6.00
N GLY A 26 -9.61 1.14 -6.38
CA GLY A 26 -9.77 -0.28 -6.68
C GLY A 26 -8.88 -0.72 -7.84
N LEU A 27 -8.78 0.08 -8.87
CA LEU A 27 -7.90 -0.16 -10.01
C LEU A 27 -6.42 -0.19 -9.59
N GLU A 28 -5.97 0.75 -8.76
CA GLU A 28 -4.61 0.77 -8.22
C GLU A 28 -4.30 -0.52 -7.45
N VAL A 29 -5.24 -1.01 -6.62
CA VAL A 29 -5.07 -2.29 -5.90
C VAL A 29 -5.10 -3.48 -6.86
N ILE A 30 -6.03 -3.53 -7.81
CA ILE A 30 -6.15 -4.62 -8.79
C ILE A 30 -4.89 -4.72 -9.63
N ILE A 31 -4.33 -3.60 -10.06
CA ILE A 31 -3.06 -3.53 -10.80
C ILE A 31 -1.95 -4.27 -10.05
N MET A 32 -1.87 -4.09 -8.73
CA MET A 32 -0.81 -4.70 -7.92
C MET A 32 -1.00 -6.17 -7.63
N ILE A 33 -2.24 -6.60 -7.51
CA ILE A 33 -2.58 -8.00 -7.19
C ILE A 33 -2.57 -8.87 -8.44
N SER A 34 -2.74 -8.25 -9.62
CA SER A 34 -2.88 -8.93 -10.90
C SER A 34 -1.52 -9.34 -11.49
N PRO A 35 -1.42 -10.48 -12.22
CA PRO A 35 -0.24 -10.80 -13.01
C PRO A 35 0.04 -9.77 -14.12
N PHE A 36 -0.93 -8.91 -14.45
CA PHE A 36 -0.77 -7.77 -15.34
C PHE A 36 -0.26 -6.51 -14.63
N ALA A 37 0.05 -6.58 -13.34
CA ALA A 37 0.56 -5.44 -12.57
C ALA A 37 1.72 -4.75 -13.28
N PHE A 38 2.68 -5.53 -13.80
CA PHE A 38 3.82 -4.97 -14.53
C PHE A 38 3.40 -4.19 -15.77
N PHE A 39 2.53 -4.76 -16.61
CA PHE A 39 1.99 -4.07 -17.78
C PHE A 39 1.25 -2.79 -17.38
N PHE A 40 0.42 -2.88 -16.37
CA PHE A 40 -0.35 -1.75 -15.87
C PHE A 40 0.56 -0.64 -15.31
N TYR A 41 1.59 -0.99 -14.56
CA TYR A 41 2.58 -0.02 -14.10
C TYR A 41 3.32 0.62 -15.26
N SER A 42 3.65 -0.12 -16.30
CA SER A 42 4.27 0.43 -17.52
C SER A 42 3.36 1.44 -18.22
N VAL A 43 2.06 1.16 -18.24
CA VAL A 43 1.07 2.07 -18.82
C VAL A 43 0.88 3.33 -17.98
N PHE A 44 0.86 3.22 -16.66
CA PHE A 44 0.67 4.36 -15.76
C PHE A 44 1.97 5.07 -15.38
N SER A 45 3.13 4.51 -15.70
CA SER A 45 4.41 5.11 -15.38
C SER A 45 4.55 6.58 -15.85
N PRO A 46 4.04 7.01 -17.01
CA PRO A 46 4.09 8.42 -17.42
C PRO A 46 3.40 9.36 -16.42
N ILE A 47 2.28 8.93 -15.82
CA ILE A 47 1.56 9.72 -14.81
C ILE A 47 2.39 9.84 -13.54
N PHE A 48 2.96 8.74 -13.07
CA PHE A 48 3.82 8.74 -11.89
C PHE A 48 5.11 9.52 -12.13
N ASN A 49 5.72 9.40 -13.30
CA ASN A 49 6.89 10.18 -13.68
C ASN A 49 6.57 11.68 -13.70
N PHE A 50 5.40 12.07 -14.23
CA PHE A 50 4.94 13.46 -14.21
C PHE A 50 4.78 13.97 -12.77
N LEU A 51 4.09 13.21 -11.89
CA LEU A 51 3.90 13.58 -10.50
C LEU A 51 5.23 13.67 -9.74
N ASN A 52 6.16 12.75 -9.99
CA ASN A 52 7.45 12.71 -9.32
C ASN A 52 8.43 13.78 -9.81
N HIS A 53 8.22 14.30 -11.01
CA HIS A 53 9.05 15.36 -11.57
C HIS A 53 8.94 16.68 -10.78
N TYR A 54 7.79 16.96 -10.20
CA TYR A 54 7.56 18.20 -9.46
C TYR A 54 7.66 17.95 -7.95
N PRO A 55 8.50 18.70 -7.20
CA PRO A 55 8.65 18.53 -5.75
C PRO A 55 7.33 18.62 -4.98
N ALA A 56 6.39 19.45 -5.44
CA ALA A 56 5.09 19.63 -4.83
C ALA A 56 4.19 18.37 -4.89
N THR A 57 4.40 17.48 -5.87
CA THR A 57 3.57 16.28 -6.10
C THR A 57 4.35 14.97 -5.94
N ALA A 58 5.66 15.01 -5.85
CA ALA A 58 6.51 13.81 -5.74
C ALA A 58 6.11 12.91 -4.55
N TRP A 59 5.70 13.49 -3.43
CA TRP A 59 5.26 12.74 -2.26
C TRP A 59 4.05 11.84 -2.53
N LEU A 60 3.19 12.18 -3.50
CA LEU A 60 2.04 11.36 -3.89
C LEU A 60 2.43 9.98 -4.42
N THR A 61 3.63 9.87 -4.99
CA THR A 61 4.14 8.64 -5.58
C THR A 61 4.83 7.73 -4.56
N THR A 62 5.11 8.22 -3.36
CA THR A 62 5.79 7.47 -2.30
C THR A 62 4.83 6.63 -1.47
N PHE A 63 5.40 5.67 -0.74
CA PHE A 63 4.64 4.81 0.16
C PHE A 63 4.77 5.32 1.60
N PHE A 64 3.71 5.14 2.41
CA PHE A 64 3.72 5.53 3.83
C PHE A 64 3.83 4.34 4.79
N LEU A 65 3.73 3.10 4.28
CA LEU A 65 4.01 1.86 5.00
C LEU A 65 4.92 0.98 4.14
N PRO A 66 5.64 0.02 4.74
CA PRO A 66 6.46 -0.93 3.98
C PRO A 66 5.56 -1.76 3.06
N HIS A 67 5.94 -1.87 1.79
CA HIS A 67 5.23 -2.69 0.83
C HIS A 67 6.07 -3.86 0.33
N MET A 68 7.20 -3.59 -0.31
CA MET A 68 8.15 -4.62 -0.75
C MET A 68 8.96 -5.15 0.43
N ILE A 69 9.43 -4.27 1.30
CA ILE A 69 10.08 -4.67 2.55
C ILE A 69 9.03 -5.26 3.48
N LEU A 70 9.27 -6.49 3.96
CA LEU A 70 8.36 -7.09 4.92
C LEU A 70 8.42 -6.37 6.26
N PRO A 71 7.26 -6.11 6.90
CA PRO A 71 7.22 -5.31 8.11
C PRO A 71 8.12 -5.87 9.22
N PRO A 72 9.14 -5.13 9.68
CA PRO A 72 10.10 -5.65 10.66
C PRO A 72 9.52 -5.74 12.06
N THR A 73 8.53 -4.91 12.39
CA THR A 73 7.94 -4.84 13.73
C THR A 73 6.56 -5.49 13.80
N LEU A 74 6.20 -6.02 14.97
CA LEU A 74 4.88 -6.60 15.22
C LEU A 74 3.75 -5.58 14.95
N GLY A 75 3.95 -4.31 15.32
CA GLY A 75 2.95 -3.26 15.10
C GLY A 75 2.62 -3.07 13.62
N LEU A 76 3.64 -3.00 12.75
CA LEU A 76 3.44 -2.88 11.30
C LEU A 76 2.81 -4.14 10.69
N ARG A 77 3.15 -5.34 11.21
CA ARG A 77 2.49 -6.59 10.79
C ARG A 77 1.01 -6.58 11.15
N VAL A 78 0.68 -6.16 12.36
CA VAL A 78 -0.73 -6.04 12.80
C VAL A 78 -1.49 -5.05 11.93
N ILE A 79 -0.91 -3.88 11.58
CA ILE A 79 -1.52 -2.92 10.66
C ILE A 79 -1.80 -3.58 9.29
N ARG A 80 -0.84 -4.31 8.74
CA ARG A 80 -0.99 -5.00 7.45
C ARG A 80 -2.11 -6.03 7.47
N ILE A 81 -2.22 -6.82 8.56
CA ILE A 81 -3.30 -7.79 8.74
C ILE A 81 -4.66 -7.09 8.91
N ALA A 82 -4.70 -6.03 9.72
CA ALA A 82 -5.90 -5.22 9.87
C ALA A 82 -6.36 -4.67 8.50
N GLY A 83 -5.43 -4.29 7.62
CA GLY A 83 -5.72 -3.91 6.24
C GLY A 83 -6.44 -5.01 5.47
N SER A 84 -5.96 -6.25 5.53
CA SER A 84 -6.59 -7.40 4.86
C SER A 84 -7.98 -7.70 5.42
N VAL A 85 -8.12 -7.66 6.75
CA VAL A 85 -9.41 -7.88 7.41
C VAL A 85 -10.42 -6.79 7.05
N LEU A 86 -10.01 -5.53 7.08
CA LEU A 86 -10.86 -4.39 6.71
C LEU A 86 -11.27 -4.44 5.24
N PHE A 87 -10.36 -4.81 4.36
CA PHE A 87 -10.65 -4.98 2.94
C PHE A 87 -11.76 -6.02 2.73
N LEU A 88 -11.60 -7.21 3.30
CA LEU A 88 -12.56 -8.29 3.13
C LEU A 88 -13.89 -7.99 3.84
N ALA A 89 -13.84 -7.58 5.11
CA ALA A 89 -15.04 -7.27 5.88
C ALA A 89 -15.82 -6.11 5.26
N GLY A 90 -15.12 -5.07 4.79
CA GLY A 90 -15.74 -3.95 4.08
C GLY A 90 -16.43 -4.38 2.80
N ALA A 91 -15.76 -5.16 1.95
CA ALA A 91 -16.32 -5.66 0.70
C ALA A 91 -17.56 -6.54 0.93
N LEU A 92 -17.47 -7.51 1.84
CA LEU A 92 -18.60 -8.40 2.17
C LEU A 92 -19.79 -7.63 2.75
N THR A 93 -19.53 -6.72 3.70
CA THR A 93 -20.58 -5.89 4.31
C THR A 93 -21.24 -4.99 3.27
N PHE A 94 -20.44 -4.40 2.36
CA PHE A 94 -21.00 -3.61 1.26
C PHE A 94 -21.92 -4.43 0.36
N LEU A 95 -21.49 -5.63 -0.05
CA LEU A 95 -22.29 -6.52 -0.88
C LEU A 95 -23.62 -6.91 -0.21
N ILE A 96 -23.58 -7.28 1.07
CA ILE A 96 -24.78 -7.63 1.84
C ILE A 96 -25.74 -6.45 1.93
N CYS A 97 -25.24 -5.26 2.25
CA CYS A 97 -26.06 -4.06 2.34
C CYS A 97 -26.62 -3.62 0.98
N ALA A 98 -25.82 -3.72 -0.08
CA ALA A 98 -26.25 -3.42 -1.44
C ALA A 98 -27.37 -4.37 -1.89
N LEU A 99 -27.17 -5.68 -1.71
CA LEU A 99 -28.19 -6.68 -2.04
C LEU A 99 -29.49 -6.40 -1.28
N GLN A 100 -29.41 -6.10 0.02
CA GLN A 100 -30.62 -5.77 0.82
C GLN A 100 -31.39 -4.57 0.24
N VAL A 101 -30.68 -3.50 -0.15
CA VAL A 101 -31.33 -2.30 -0.72
C VAL A 101 -31.89 -2.57 -2.11
N TYR A 102 -31.14 -3.27 -2.98
CA TYR A 102 -31.60 -3.58 -4.34
C TYR A 102 -32.79 -4.54 -4.34
N LEU A 103 -32.73 -5.62 -3.55
CA LEU A 103 -33.84 -6.54 -3.37
C LEU A 103 -35.06 -5.82 -2.77
N GLY A 104 -34.85 -4.96 -1.76
CA GLY A 104 -35.91 -4.13 -1.19
C GLY A 104 -36.59 -3.20 -2.19
N LYS A 105 -35.83 -2.66 -3.17
CA LYS A 105 -36.40 -1.87 -4.28
C LYS A 105 -37.21 -2.73 -5.26
N ILE A 106 -36.68 -3.90 -5.64
CA ILE A 106 -37.34 -4.83 -6.59
C ILE A 106 -38.66 -5.33 -5.98
N PHE A 107 -38.61 -5.79 -4.71
CA PHE A 107 -39.77 -6.38 -4.03
C PHE A 107 -40.63 -5.35 -3.31
N LYS A 108 -40.34 -4.05 -3.43
CA LYS A 108 -41.09 -2.93 -2.80
C LYS A 108 -41.26 -3.06 -1.29
N TRP A 109 -40.22 -3.55 -0.59
CA TRP A 109 -40.24 -3.73 0.89
C TRP A 109 -40.25 -2.41 1.67
N GLY A 110 -40.17 -1.26 1.00
CA GLY A 110 -40.14 0.05 1.60
C GLY A 110 -38.76 0.44 2.13
N LEU A 111 -38.71 1.13 3.26
CA LEU A 111 -37.48 1.62 3.85
C LEU A 111 -36.64 0.47 4.46
N ALA A 112 -35.39 0.35 4.09
CA ALA A 112 -34.47 -0.64 4.65
C ALA A 112 -34.21 -0.31 6.14
N ARG A 113 -34.69 -1.18 7.06
CA ARG A 113 -34.56 -1.03 8.51
C ARG A 113 -34.08 -2.29 9.21
N HIS A 114 -33.73 -3.34 8.45
CA HIS A 114 -33.30 -4.62 8.97
C HIS A 114 -31.77 -4.76 8.89
N GLY A 115 -31.23 -5.77 9.57
CA GLY A 115 -29.78 -6.01 9.59
C GLY A 115 -29.02 -4.83 10.18
N LEU A 116 -27.95 -4.41 9.51
CA LEU A 116 -27.13 -3.27 9.94
C LEU A 116 -27.86 -1.93 9.91
N TYR A 117 -28.87 -1.78 9.06
CA TYR A 117 -29.72 -0.57 9.01
C TYR A 117 -30.54 -0.36 10.29
N ARG A 118 -30.67 -1.38 11.15
CA ARG A 118 -31.28 -1.23 12.47
C ARG A 118 -30.45 -0.34 13.42
N PHE A 119 -29.14 -0.33 13.24
CA PHE A 119 -28.20 0.37 14.13
C PHE A 119 -27.69 1.67 13.56
N ILE A 120 -27.43 1.70 12.25
CA ILE A 120 -26.86 2.85 11.53
C ILE A 120 -27.59 3.07 10.20
N ARG A 121 -27.69 4.32 9.79
CA ARG A 121 -28.46 4.68 8.59
C ARG A 121 -27.72 4.43 7.28
N HIS A 122 -26.38 4.53 7.31
CA HIS A 122 -25.53 4.42 6.12
C HIS A 122 -24.47 3.34 6.24
N PRO A 123 -24.86 2.05 6.47
CA PRO A 123 -23.89 0.97 6.61
C PRO A 123 -23.10 0.70 5.31
N GLN A 124 -23.67 1.02 4.14
CA GLN A 124 -22.96 0.90 2.85
C GLN A 124 -21.76 1.83 2.79
N TYR A 125 -21.92 3.11 3.18
CA TYR A 125 -20.81 4.07 3.16
C TYR A 125 -19.76 3.73 4.21
N LEU A 126 -20.16 3.21 5.38
CA LEU A 126 -19.20 2.70 6.37
C LEU A 126 -18.42 1.50 5.82
N ALA A 127 -19.10 0.57 5.17
CA ALA A 127 -18.49 -0.60 4.55
C ALA A 127 -17.48 -0.21 3.45
N LEU A 128 -17.85 0.76 2.60
CA LEU A 128 -16.94 1.31 1.59
C LEU A 128 -15.75 2.05 2.22
N ALA A 129 -15.96 2.75 3.34
CA ALA A 129 -14.86 3.36 4.09
C ALA A 129 -13.89 2.31 4.65
N MET A 130 -14.41 1.23 5.24
CA MET A 130 -13.59 0.11 5.71
C MET A 130 -12.81 -0.56 4.57
N TRP A 131 -13.48 -0.81 3.45
CA TRP A 131 -12.84 -1.36 2.26
C TRP A 131 -11.74 -0.44 1.73
N GLY A 132 -12.00 0.87 1.63
CA GLY A 132 -11.03 1.87 1.20
C GLY A 132 -9.82 1.99 2.15
N ILE A 133 -10.02 1.92 3.47
CA ILE A 133 -8.93 1.87 4.46
C ILE A 133 -8.11 0.59 4.25
N GLY A 134 -8.78 -0.55 4.07
CA GLY A 134 -8.10 -1.81 3.75
C GLY A 134 -7.22 -1.70 2.51
N MET A 135 -7.75 -1.13 1.42
CA MET A 135 -6.98 -0.87 0.20
C MET A 135 -5.77 0.05 0.45
N ALA A 136 -5.96 1.15 1.19
CA ALA A 136 -4.89 2.09 1.48
C ALA A 136 -3.77 1.48 2.33
N ILE A 137 -4.07 0.49 3.16
CA ILE A 137 -3.06 -0.24 3.95
C ILE A 137 -2.35 -1.29 3.09
N LEU A 138 -3.09 -2.02 2.24
CA LEU A 138 -2.52 -3.06 1.38
C LEU A 138 -1.67 -2.48 0.25
N TRP A 139 -2.06 -1.31 -0.25
CA TRP A 139 -1.32 -0.53 -1.23
C TRP A 139 -1.06 0.88 -0.71
N PRO A 140 -0.06 1.04 0.19
CA PRO A 140 0.09 2.23 1.02
C PRO A 140 0.79 3.40 0.30
N ARG A 141 0.32 3.77 -0.88
CA ARG A 141 0.81 4.92 -1.63
C ARG A 141 0.02 6.18 -1.25
N PHE A 142 0.68 7.31 -1.08
CA PHE A 142 0.01 8.56 -0.67
C PHE A 142 -1.12 8.98 -1.61
N ILE A 143 -1.01 8.74 -2.92
CA ILE A 143 -2.10 9.05 -3.85
C ILE A 143 -3.39 8.27 -3.51
N VAL A 144 -3.27 7.01 -3.07
CA VAL A 144 -4.43 6.20 -2.61
C VAL A 144 -5.04 6.82 -1.35
N LEU A 145 -4.20 7.32 -0.44
CA LEU A 145 -4.64 7.98 0.79
C LEU A 145 -5.35 9.31 0.49
N VAL A 146 -4.89 10.07 -0.51
CA VAL A 146 -5.59 11.28 -0.98
C VAL A 146 -6.97 10.94 -1.51
N PHE A 147 -7.08 9.92 -2.38
CA PHE A 147 -8.38 9.48 -2.88
C PHE A 147 -9.30 9.00 -1.75
N LEU A 148 -8.77 8.28 -0.77
CA LEU A 148 -9.52 7.86 0.42
C LEU A 148 -10.07 9.06 1.19
N SER A 149 -9.27 10.10 1.40
CA SER A 149 -9.71 11.30 2.12
C SER A 149 -10.82 12.05 1.37
N ILE A 150 -10.70 12.18 0.04
CA ILE A 150 -11.75 12.75 -0.82
C ILE A 150 -13.02 11.91 -0.72
N MET A 151 -12.90 10.59 -0.74
CA MET A 151 -14.03 9.66 -0.64
C MET A 151 -14.78 9.82 0.69
N PHE A 152 -14.09 9.97 1.82
CA PHE A 152 -14.73 10.22 3.12
C PHE A 152 -15.57 11.51 3.10
N VAL A 153 -15.03 12.57 2.51
CA VAL A 153 -15.74 13.83 2.35
C VAL A 153 -16.98 13.66 1.49
N LEU A 154 -16.84 13.00 0.34
CA LEU A 154 -17.95 12.74 -0.59
C LEU A 154 -19.04 11.89 0.07
N TYR A 155 -18.70 10.82 0.79
CA TYR A 155 -19.67 9.97 1.47
C TYR A 155 -20.43 10.73 2.56
N TYR A 156 -19.76 11.61 3.30
CA TYR A 156 -20.45 12.47 4.26
C TYR A 156 -21.53 13.32 3.59
N TYR A 157 -21.19 14.01 2.49
CA TYR A 157 -22.17 14.88 1.80
C TYR A 157 -23.26 14.09 1.09
N LEU A 158 -22.94 12.95 0.48
CA LEU A 158 -23.93 12.08 -0.12
C LEU A 158 -24.93 11.57 0.91
N SER A 159 -24.45 11.11 2.07
CA SER A 159 -25.31 10.67 3.16
C SER A 159 -26.26 11.78 3.62
N ARG A 160 -25.75 13.01 3.73
CA ARG A 160 -26.57 14.19 4.11
C ARG A 160 -27.63 14.54 3.05
N ASP A 161 -27.29 14.41 1.79
CA ASP A 161 -28.25 14.66 0.72
C ASP A 161 -29.31 13.56 0.65
N GLU A 162 -28.92 12.31 0.82
CA GLU A 162 -29.83 11.17 0.92
C GLU A 162 -30.81 11.32 2.09
N GLU A 163 -30.35 11.69 3.29
CA GLU A 163 -31.20 11.98 4.45
C GLU A 163 -32.22 13.08 4.15
N ARG A 164 -31.81 14.16 3.48
CA ARG A 164 -32.76 15.25 3.09
C ARG A 164 -33.83 14.76 2.12
N ARG A 165 -33.44 13.94 1.13
CA ARG A 165 -34.41 13.37 0.16
C ARG A 165 -35.36 12.39 0.85
N MET A 166 -34.87 11.59 1.80
CA MET A 166 -35.72 10.67 2.55
C MET A 166 -36.67 11.36 3.49
N LEU A 167 -36.24 12.43 4.18
CA LEU A 167 -37.13 13.27 4.99
C LEU A 167 -38.23 13.95 4.17
N ALA A 168 -37.91 14.42 2.96
CA ALA A 168 -38.88 15.00 2.07
C ALA A 168 -39.94 13.99 1.58
N ARG A 169 -39.54 12.73 1.41
CA ARG A 169 -40.41 11.65 0.91
C ARG A 169 -41.18 10.92 2.01
N TYR A 170 -40.62 10.78 3.20
CA TYR A 170 -41.17 10.04 4.34
C TYR A 170 -40.99 10.83 5.65
N PRO A 171 -41.67 12.00 5.84
CA PRO A 171 -41.34 12.91 6.93
C PRO A 171 -41.41 12.29 8.31
N GLU A 172 -42.50 11.62 8.64
CA GLU A 172 -42.75 11.07 9.98
C GLU A 172 -41.93 9.80 10.22
N SER A 173 -42.01 8.84 9.29
CA SER A 173 -41.38 7.53 9.46
C SER A 173 -39.85 7.60 9.40
N TYR A 174 -39.28 8.50 8.59
CA TYR A 174 -37.85 8.69 8.52
C TYR A 174 -37.31 9.52 9.68
N SER A 175 -38.07 10.50 10.16
CA SER A 175 -37.72 11.24 11.38
C SER A 175 -37.64 10.36 12.60
N ALA A 176 -38.59 9.45 12.81
CA ALA A 176 -38.55 8.45 13.88
C ALA A 176 -37.34 7.50 13.73
N TYR A 177 -37.02 7.07 12.51
CA TYR A 177 -35.84 6.25 12.23
C TYR A 177 -34.53 6.99 12.52
N MET A 178 -34.42 8.28 12.15
CA MET A 178 -33.27 9.12 12.49
C MET A 178 -33.11 9.31 14.00
N ALA A 179 -34.21 9.39 14.73
CA ALA A 179 -34.18 9.52 16.19
C ALA A 179 -33.62 8.26 16.88
N SER A 180 -33.84 7.09 16.30
CA SER A 180 -33.43 5.79 16.88
C SER A 180 -32.04 5.30 16.43
N THR A 181 -31.51 5.83 15.31
CA THR A 181 -30.29 5.32 14.67
C THR A 181 -29.22 6.40 14.52
N GLY A 182 -27.94 6.00 14.50
CA GLY A 182 -26.84 6.90 14.17
C GLY A 182 -26.61 6.98 12.66
N MET A 183 -25.82 7.95 12.21
CA MET A 183 -25.48 8.11 10.78
C MET A 183 -24.53 7.01 10.31
N PHE A 184 -23.32 6.95 10.87
CA PHE A 184 -22.28 5.95 10.58
C PHE A 184 -21.94 5.06 11.78
N PHE A 185 -22.25 5.51 12.99
CA PHE A 185 -22.01 4.76 14.22
C PHE A 185 -23.31 4.58 14.99
N PRO A 186 -23.49 3.50 15.73
CA PRO A 186 -24.65 3.28 16.57
C PRO A 186 -24.83 4.42 17.58
N ARG A 187 -26.08 4.83 17.83
CA ARG A 187 -26.37 5.83 18.85
C ARG A 187 -26.19 5.25 20.26
N ILE A 188 -25.32 5.87 21.06
CA ILE A 188 -25.18 5.55 22.47
C ILE A 188 -26.37 6.10 23.24
N LYS A 189 -26.95 5.34 24.15
CA LYS A 189 -28.20 5.71 24.89
C LYS A 189 -28.15 7.09 25.56
N ALA A 190 -26.97 7.57 25.96
CA ALA A 190 -26.77 8.89 26.58
C ALA A 190 -27.05 10.07 25.63
N GLN A 191 -27.05 9.88 24.32
CA GLN A 191 -27.33 10.93 23.32
C GLN A 191 -28.80 11.06 22.96
N ARG A 192 -29.72 10.39 23.67
CA ARG A 192 -31.16 10.45 23.38
C ARG A 192 -31.82 11.79 23.70
N SER A 193 -31.16 12.66 24.47
CA SER A 193 -31.68 13.99 24.82
C SER A 193 -31.12 15.06 23.90
N ALA A 194 -32.02 15.68 23.16
CA ALA A 194 -31.93 17.03 22.58
C ALA A 194 -30.85 17.27 21.47
N VAL A 195 -30.93 16.58 20.36
CA VAL A 195 -30.44 17.18 19.13
C VAL A 195 -31.65 17.43 18.22
N GLN A 196 -32.17 18.63 18.28
CA GLN A 196 -33.11 19.13 17.25
C GLN A 196 -32.37 19.08 15.90
N PRO A 197 -32.96 18.45 14.86
CA PRO A 197 -32.26 18.26 13.57
C PRO A 197 -31.96 19.57 12.81
N GLY A 198 -32.49 20.69 13.25
CA GLY A 198 -32.46 21.95 12.52
C GLY A 198 -31.27 22.87 12.74
N HIS A 199 -30.64 22.84 13.92
CA HIS A 199 -29.68 23.89 14.30
C HIS A 199 -28.19 23.59 14.02
N LEU A 200 -27.81 22.34 13.71
CA LEU A 200 -26.40 21.95 13.51
C LEU A 200 -25.82 22.27 12.12
N LEU A 201 -26.63 22.77 11.18
CA LEU A 201 -26.25 22.92 9.76
C LEU A 201 -26.26 24.36 9.22
N SER A 202 -26.48 25.37 10.05
CA SER A 202 -26.66 26.73 9.55
C SER A 202 -25.38 27.55 9.34
N SER A 203 -24.23 27.05 9.77
CA SER A 203 -22.98 27.81 9.60
C SER A 203 -22.25 27.38 8.32
N PRO A 204 -22.01 28.30 7.36
CA PRO A 204 -21.25 27.99 6.14
C PRO A 204 -19.82 27.51 6.42
N TRP A 205 -19.22 27.94 7.51
CA TRP A 205 -17.88 27.52 7.93
C TRP A 205 -17.76 26.02 8.20
N ARG A 206 -18.82 25.36 8.68
CA ARG A 206 -18.78 23.90 8.94
C ARG A 206 -18.67 23.09 7.66
N HIS A 207 -19.21 23.57 6.56
CA HIS A 207 -19.08 22.91 5.25
C HIS A 207 -17.67 22.96 4.71
N ALA A 208 -16.85 23.93 5.10
CA ALA A 208 -15.44 24.00 4.74
C ALA A 208 -14.53 23.28 5.75
N VAL A 209 -14.83 23.42 7.04
CA VAL A 209 -13.97 22.89 8.13
C VAL A 209 -13.96 21.36 8.14
N ILE A 210 -15.11 20.70 7.98
CA ILE A 210 -15.18 19.22 8.02
C ILE A 210 -14.29 18.57 6.92
N PRO A 211 -14.39 18.95 5.64
CA PRO A 211 -13.50 18.43 4.60
C PRO A 211 -12.02 18.68 4.88
N ILE A 212 -11.68 19.91 5.23
CA ILE A 212 -10.29 20.29 5.51
C ILE A 212 -9.74 19.46 6.65
N LEU A 213 -10.48 19.35 7.76
CA LEU A 213 -10.06 18.55 8.91
C LEU A 213 -9.94 17.06 8.56
N THR A 214 -10.87 16.52 7.78
CA THR A 214 -10.82 15.13 7.34
C THR A 214 -9.55 14.86 6.53
N VAL A 215 -9.27 15.69 5.52
CA VAL A 215 -8.07 15.56 4.70
C VAL A 215 -6.82 15.73 5.55
N ALA A 216 -6.77 16.75 6.41
CA ALA A 216 -5.64 17.00 7.29
C ALA A 216 -5.35 15.81 8.22
N VAL A 217 -6.36 15.24 8.87
CA VAL A 217 -6.21 14.09 9.77
C VAL A 217 -5.72 12.86 9.00
N VAL A 218 -6.31 12.56 7.85
CA VAL A 218 -5.93 11.37 7.05
C VAL A 218 -4.50 11.49 6.55
N LEU A 219 -4.11 12.63 5.99
CA LEU A 219 -2.76 12.83 5.48
C LEU A 219 -1.72 12.89 6.60
N SER A 220 -2.03 13.58 7.71
CA SER A 220 -1.13 13.61 8.89
C SER A 220 -0.90 12.21 9.44
N THR A 221 -1.94 11.36 9.47
CA THR A 221 -1.80 9.94 9.85
C THR A 221 -0.85 9.20 8.90
N GLY A 222 -0.96 9.42 7.59
CA GLY A 222 -0.06 8.84 6.61
C GLY A 222 1.40 9.27 6.81
N PHE A 223 1.66 10.55 7.00
CA PHE A 223 3.01 11.05 7.26
C PHE A 223 3.57 10.53 8.59
N LEU A 224 2.75 10.47 9.64
CA LEU A 224 3.15 9.89 10.92
C LEU A 224 3.50 8.41 10.79
N LEU A 225 2.68 7.63 10.08
CA LEU A 225 2.95 6.22 9.83
C LEU A 225 4.24 6.02 9.03
N ARG A 226 4.50 6.90 8.04
CA ARG A 226 5.76 6.88 7.29
C ARG A 226 6.96 7.13 8.20
N GLU A 227 6.89 8.13 9.06
CA GLU A 227 7.96 8.47 9.98
C GLU A 227 8.25 7.32 10.96
N VAL A 228 7.19 6.72 11.54
CA VAL A 228 7.30 5.53 12.38
C VAL A 228 7.91 4.36 11.61
N THR A 229 7.50 4.17 10.37
CA THR A 229 8.03 3.12 9.51
C THR A 229 9.52 3.32 9.26
N LEU A 230 9.94 4.51 8.80
CA LEU A 230 11.32 4.81 8.51
C LEU A 230 12.24 4.61 9.71
N LYS A 231 11.77 4.98 10.91
CA LYS A 231 12.51 4.74 12.17
C LYS A 231 12.59 3.28 12.58
N SER A 232 11.67 2.45 12.11
CA SER A 232 11.62 1.02 12.45
C SER A 232 12.41 0.13 11.50
N LEU A 233 12.87 0.67 10.37
CA LEU A 233 13.60 -0.11 9.37
C LEU A 233 15.03 -0.38 9.84
N PRO A 234 15.49 -1.65 9.80
CA PRO A 234 16.82 -2.06 10.22
C PRO A 234 17.83 -1.78 9.11
N PHE A 235 18.41 -0.57 9.10
CA PHE A 235 19.49 -0.23 8.19
C PHE A 235 20.83 -0.59 8.80
N GLU A 236 21.72 -1.16 7.96
CA GLU A 236 23.15 -1.27 8.22
C GLU A 236 23.89 -0.30 7.30
N THR A 237 24.87 0.43 7.82
CA THR A 237 25.57 1.48 7.07
C THR A 237 27.07 1.37 7.25
N GLU A 238 27.80 1.39 6.13
CA GLU A 238 29.26 1.43 6.11
C GLU A 238 29.72 2.51 5.11
N GLY A 239 30.28 3.57 5.63
CA GLY A 239 30.70 4.73 4.84
C GLY A 239 29.53 5.40 4.09
N ASN A 240 29.55 5.32 2.78
CA ASN A 240 28.51 5.87 1.88
C ASN A 240 27.49 4.81 1.38
N LEU A 241 27.54 3.60 1.94
CA LEU A 241 26.59 2.52 1.64
C LEU A 241 25.63 2.36 2.80
N SER A 242 24.34 2.43 2.52
CA SER A 242 23.28 2.05 3.45
C SER A 242 22.52 0.88 2.87
N MET A 243 22.31 -0.17 3.61
CA MET A 243 21.65 -1.38 3.13
C MET A 243 20.49 -1.78 4.02
N ILE A 244 19.49 -2.37 3.38
CA ILE A 244 18.31 -2.92 4.05
C ILE A 244 17.89 -4.21 3.37
N SER A 245 17.52 -5.21 4.17
CA SER A 245 16.91 -6.41 3.62
C SER A 245 15.41 -6.24 3.42
N ILE A 246 14.91 -6.86 2.34
CA ILE A 246 13.46 -6.98 2.12
C ILE A 246 12.85 -8.07 3.01
N LEU A 247 13.65 -9.03 3.48
CA LEU A 247 13.25 -10.13 4.37
C LEU A 247 13.80 -9.91 5.77
N PRO A 248 12.99 -9.94 6.83
CA PRO A 248 13.46 -9.79 8.21
C PRO A 248 14.47 -10.86 8.63
N GLU A 249 14.42 -12.06 8.05
CA GLU A 249 15.32 -13.16 8.33
C GLU A 249 16.76 -12.86 7.88
N ASP A 250 16.92 -12.01 6.89
CA ASP A 250 18.24 -11.65 6.36
C ASP A 250 18.88 -10.46 7.11
N ASN A 251 18.15 -9.81 8.03
CA ASN A 251 18.67 -8.68 8.78
C ASN A 251 20.02 -8.95 9.46
N PRO A 252 20.25 -10.13 10.08
CA PRO A 252 21.56 -10.44 10.68
C PRO A 252 22.71 -10.51 9.66
N LEU A 253 22.41 -10.72 8.38
CA LEU A 253 23.40 -10.87 7.32
C LEU A 253 23.77 -9.53 6.67
N VAL A 254 22.92 -8.50 6.81
CA VAL A 254 23.10 -7.21 6.14
C VAL A 254 24.42 -6.55 6.53
N GLY A 255 24.80 -6.64 7.81
CA GLY A 255 26.08 -6.11 8.30
C GLY A 255 27.29 -6.73 7.61
N THR A 256 27.32 -8.05 7.46
CA THR A 256 28.40 -8.76 6.74
C THR A 256 28.42 -8.36 5.26
N ILE A 257 27.26 -8.26 4.64
CA ILE A 257 27.12 -7.90 3.22
C ILE A 257 27.62 -6.47 2.97
N VAL A 258 27.21 -5.49 3.77
CA VAL A 258 27.62 -4.09 3.58
C VAL A 258 29.12 -3.92 3.77
N GLN A 259 29.72 -4.59 4.77
CA GLN A 259 31.17 -4.57 5.00
C GLN A 259 31.94 -5.22 3.86
N ALA A 260 31.49 -6.36 3.36
CA ALA A 260 32.12 -7.05 2.23
C ALA A 260 32.11 -6.18 0.96
N ILE A 261 30.99 -5.55 0.63
CA ILE A 261 30.90 -4.67 -0.54
C ILE A 261 31.74 -3.39 -0.34
N ALA A 262 31.75 -2.85 0.88
CA ALA A 262 32.55 -1.67 1.19
C ALA A 262 34.07 -1.94 1.08
N ALA A 263 34.52 -3.09 1.55
CA ALA A 263 35.94 -3.51 1.46
C ALA A 263 36.42 -3.73 0.02
N ASN A 264 35.53 -4.18 -0.87
CA ASN A 264 35.85 -4.50 -2.26
C ASN A 264 35.60 -3.35 -3.25
N LYS A 265 35.31 -2.13 -2.79
CA LYS A 265 35.04 -0.95 -3.68
C LYS A 265 36.17 -0.60 -4.63
N THR A 266 37.40 -0.94 -4.29
CA THR A 266 38.59 -0.72 -5.15
C THR A 266 38.70 -1.74 -6.27
N ASP A 267 37.92 -2.81 -6.23
CA ASP A 267 37.86 -3.80 -7.29
C ASP A 267 37.23 -3.19 -8.57
N THR A 268 37.81 -3.53 -9.70
CA THR A 268 37.31 -3.10 -11.04
C THR A 268 35.87 -3.55 -11.27
N THR A 269 35.43 -4.61 -10.63
CA THR A 269 34.07 -5.16 -10.71
C THR A 269 33.02 -4.23 -10.07
N LEU A 270 33.42 -3.44 -9.08
CA LEU A 270 32.57 -2.43 -8.40
C LEU A 270 32.87 -0.99 -8.77
N ALA A 271 33.55 -0.75 -9.90
CA ALA A 271 33.93 0.56 -10.38
C ALA A 271 32.76 1.55 -10.61
N PHE A 272 31.51 1.05 -10.61
CA PHE A 272 30.31 1.90 -10.64
C PHE A 272 29.99 2.56 -9.30
N LEU A 273 30.61 2.14 -8.19
CA LEU A 273 30.47 2.74 -6.87
C LEU A 273 31.51 3.84 -6.66
N LYS A 274 31.08 5.08 -6.65
CA LYS A 274 31.95 6.24 -6.44
C LYS A 274 31.98 6.66 -4.97
N SER A 275 33.14 7.09 -4.49
CA SER A 275 33.29 7.50 -3.08
C SER A 275 32.53 8.78 -2.71
N GLU A 276 32.29 9.64 -3.69
CA GLU A 276 31.60 10.91 -3.53
C GLU A 276 30.05 10.79 -3.55
N LYS A 277 29.52 9.62 -3.92
CA LYS A 277 28.08 9.36 -4.02
C LYS A 277 27.59 8.47 -2.88
N ASP A 278 26.36 8.63 -2.47
CA ASP A 278 25.70 7.80 -1.48
C ASP A 278 24.85 6.72 -2.16
N TYR A 279 24.80 5.53 -1.57
CA TYR A 279 24.10 4.40 -2.14
C TYR A 279 23.16 3.74 -1.14
N LEU A 280 22.03 3.29 -1.66
CA LEU A 280 21.08 2.42 -0.97
C LEU A 280 21.14 1.03 -1.61
N GLY A 281 21.40 0.01 -0.80
CA GLY A 281 21.37 -1.40 -1.20
C GLY A 281 20.13 -2.10 -0.72
N TYR A 282 19.41 -2.75 -1.64
CA TYR A 282 18.31 -3.67 -1.30
C TYR A 282 18.82 -5.10 -1.33
N VAL A 283 18.92 -5.72 -0.15
CA VAL A 283 19.32 -7.13 -0.01
C VAL A 283 18.10 -8.02 -0.20
N MET A 284 18.17 -8.96 -1.13
CA MET A 284 17.03 -9.83 -1.49
C MET A 284 17.51 -11.20 -2.01
N PRO A 285 16.64 -12.23 -2.03
CA PRO A 285 16.93 -13.47 -2.74
C PRO A 285 17.24 -13.22 -4.22
N PRO A 286 18.15 -13.97 -4.87
CA PRO A 286 18.54 -13.75 -6.27
C PRO A 286 17.38 -13.87 -7.27
N ASP A 287 16.39 -14.69 -6.95
CA ASP A 287 15.20 -14.95 -7.75
C ASP A 287 13.98 -14.10 -7.36
N TYR A 288 14.18 -13.04 -6.54
CA TYR A 288 13.08 -12.20 -6.10
C TYR A 288 12.41 -11.50 -7.26
N VAL A 289 11.13 -11.82 -7.48
CA VAL A 289 10.34 -11.40 -8.65
C VAL A 289 10.18 -9.88 -8.81
N MET A 290 10.26 -9.13 -7.70
CA MET A 290 10.08 -7.67 -7.73
C MET A 290 11.37 -6.91 -8.04
N GLN A 291 12.50 -7.58 -8.21
CA GLN A 291 13.80 -6.92 -8.48
C GLN A 291 13.76 -6.00 -9.71
N GLY A 292 13.09 -6.41 -10.78
CA GLY A 292 12.96 -5.60 -11.97
C GLY A 292 12.08 -4.35 -11.82
N MET A 293 11.36 -4.21 -10.72
CA MET A 293 10.72 -2.94 -10.37
C MET A 293 11.72 -1.92 -9.82
N ILE A 294 12.91 -2.37 -9.42
CA ILE A 294 13.99 -1.52 -8.92
C ILE A 294 14.97 -1.22 -10.06
N ALA A 295 15.45 -2.26 -10.75
CA ALA A 295 16.49 -2.14 -11.76
C ALA A 295 16.32 -3.16 -12.88
N ASN A 296 16.83 -2.82 -14.08
CA ASN A 296 16.94 -3.79 -15.16
C ASN A 296 18.18 -4.68 -14.91
N THR A 297 17.96 -5.81 -14.28
CA THR A 297 19.03 -6.77 -13.94
C THR A 297 19.31 -7.79 -15.06
N GLY A 298 18.68 -7.64 -16.24
CA GLY A 298 18.81 -8.60 -17.34
C GLY A 298 18.19 -9.97 -17.07
N SER A 299 17.66 -10.20 -15.87
CA SER A 299 16.93 -11.42 -15.58
C SER A 299 15.56 -11.38 -16.26
N ASP A 300 15.23 -12.49 -16.92
CA ASP A 300 13.92 -12.70 -17.50
C ASP A 300 12.84 -12.48 -16.43
N PHE A 301 12.05 -11.45 -16.63
CA PHE A 301 10.97 -11.07 -15.74
C PHE A 301 9.83 -12.10 -15.82
N HIS A 302 10.01 -13.24 -15.16
CA HIS A 302 9.00 -14.30 -15.15
C HIS A 302 7.89 -14.09 -14.12
N LEU A 303 7.54 -12.84 -13.78
CA LEU A 303 6.42 -12.50 -12.90
C LEU A 303 5.15 -13.30 -13.22
N PHE A 304 4.95 -13.63 -14.48
CA PHE A 304 3.73 -14.24 -14.98
C PHE A 304 3.73 -15.77 -15.00
N LYS A 305 4.90 -16.41 -15.02
CA LYS A 305 4.97 -17.87 -15.15
C LYS A 305 4.95 -18.60 -13.81
N GLN A 306 5.32 -17.91 -12.71
CA GLN A 306 5.51 -18.55 -11.41
C GLN A 306 4.46 -18.17 -10.36
N HIS A 307 3.67 -17.10 -10.58
CA HIS A 307 2.67 -16.64 -9.62
C HIS A 307 1.28 -17.16 -9.94
N ASN A 308 0.74 -18.00 -9.05
CA ASN A 308 -0.70 -18.23 -9.02
C ASN A 308 -1.36 -17.10 -8.22
N THR A 309 -1.71 -16.02 -8.93
CA THR A 309 -2.30 -14.81 -8.34
C THR A 309 -3.58 -15.10 -7.57
N VAL A 310 -4.41 -16.03 -8.07
CA VAL A 310 -5.66 -16.41 -7.42
C VAL A 310 -5.38 -17.13 -6.11
N ALA A 311 -4.41 -18.06 -6.10
CA ALA A 311 -4.00 -18.76 -4.88
C ALA A 311 -3.40 -17.77 -3.86
N MET A 312 -2.61 -16.81 -4.30
CA MET A 312 -2.04 -15.77 -3.45
C MET A 312 -3.12 -14.88 -2.82
N ILE A 313 -4.07 -14.40 -3.62
CA ILE A 313 -5.19 -13.58 -3.11
C ILE A 313 -6.05 -14.40 -2.15
N SER A 314 -6.38 -15.64 -2.52
CA SER A 314 -7.18 -16.50 -1.65
C SER A 314 -6.48 -16.83 -0.34
N ASP A 315 -5.17 -17.09 -0.36
CA ASP A 315 -4.39 -17.31 0.86
C ASP A 315 -4.35 -16.08 1.76
N TRP A 316 -4.14 -14.91 1.19
CA TRP A 316 -4.16 -13.63 1.92
C TRP A 316 -5.53 -13.34 2.55
N VAL A 317 -6.60 -13.65 1.83
CA VAL A 317 -7.98 -13.38 2.23
C VAL A 317 -8.48 -14.41 3.26
N LEU A 318 -8.17 -15.69 3.04
CA LEU A 318 -8.71 -16.78 3.87
C LEU A 318 -7.87 -17.05 5.13
N HIS A 319 -6.57 -16.73 5.09
CA HIS A 319 -5.64 -17.05 6.18
C HIS A 319 -4.86 -15.83 6.72
N PRO A 320 -5.52 -14.68 7.00
CA PRO A 320 -4.82 -13.46 7.41
C PRO A 320 -3.99 -13.63 8.70
N PHE A 321 -4.40 -14.53 9.60
CA PHE A 321 -3.68 -14.80 10.86
C PHE A 321 -2.48 -15.72 10.69
N GLU A 322 -2.42 -16.54 9.65
CA GLU A 322 -1.26 -17.38 9.37
C GLU A 322 -0.03 -16.54 8.98
N HIS A 323 -0.27 -15.38 8.34
CA HIS A 323 0.78 -14.42 8.01
C HIS A 323 1.47 -13.80 9.25
N LEU A 324 0.86 -13.92 10.43
CA LEU A 324 1.50 -13.54 11.70
C LEU A 324 2.48 -14.61 12.21
N ARG A 325 2.23 -15.87 11.91
CA ARG A 325 2.93 -17.02 12.51
C ARG A 325 3.98 -17.64 11.60
N ARG A 326 3.80 -17.54 10.28
CA ARG A 326 4.73 -18.15 9.32
C ARG A 326 5.95 -17.27 9.10
N SER A 327 7.10 -17.91 8.94
CA SER A 327 8.28 -17.23 8.45
C SER A 327 8.01 -16.72 7.02
N PRO A 328 8.56 -15.56 6.64
CA PRO A 328 8.44 -15.05 5.28
C PRO A 328 8.92 -16.03 4.20
N ALA A 329 9.95 -16.82 4.46
CA ALA A 329 10.44 -17.86 3.54
C ALA A 329 9.38 -18.97 3.29
N ALA A 330 8.68 -19.42 4.33
CA ALA A 330 7.59 -20.39 4.18
C ALA A 330 6.39 -19.80 3.42
N HIS A 331 6.13 -18.50 3.59
CA HIS A 331 5.10 -17.79 2.84
C HIS A 331 5.46 -17.67 1.36
N MET A 332 6.69 -17.28 1.05
CA MET A 332 7.20 -17.21 -0.32
C MET A 332 7.13 -18.58 -1.02
N ALA A 333 7.55 -19.65 -0.34
CA ALA A 333 7.46 -21.01 -0.87
C ALA A 333 6.01 -21.41 -1.25
N LYS A 334 5.04 -21.06 -0.41
CA LYS A 334 3.62 -21.31 -0.69
C LYS A 334 3.10 -20.49 -1.87
N MET A 335 3.54 -19.24 -2.01
CA MET A 335 3.16 -18.37 -3.15
C MET A 335 3.64 -18.94 -4.48
N HIS A 336 4.77 -19.66 -4.49
CA HIS A 336 5.34 -20.29 -5.69
C HIS A 336 4.79 -21.69 -5.98
N ASN A 337 3.82 -22.19 -5.19
CA ASN A 337 3.31 -23.57 -5.28
C ASN A 337 4.42 -24.65 -5.15
N VAL A 338 5.50 -24.34 -4.44
CA VAL A 338 6.64 -25.23 -4.24
C VAL A 338 6.64 -25.69 -2.79
N GLU A 339 6.81 -26.98 -2.56
CA GLU A 339 7.01 -27.47 -1.21
C GLU A 339 8.19 -26.75 -0.56
N PRO A 340 8.10 -26.33 0.73
CA PRO A 340 9.18 -25.61 1.40
C PRO A 340 10.54 -26.31 1.33
N THR A 341 10.54 -27.62 1.30
CA THR A 341 11.74 -28.46 1.13
C THR A 341 12.29 -28.45 -0.30
N VAL A 342 11.43 -28.34 -1.30
CA VAL A 342 11.80 -28.30 -2.72
C VAL A 342 12.20 -26.87 -3.12
N ALA A 343 11.51 -25.84 -2.62
CA ALA A 343 11.90 -24.45 -2.79
C ALA A 343 13.30 -24.18 -2.28
N ARG A 344 13.67 -24.80 -1.14
CA ARG A 344 15.02 -24.71 -0.58
C ARG A 344 16.09 -25.36 -1.45
N ARG A 345 15.76 -26.40 -2.22
CA ARG A 345 16.73 -27.13 -3.08
C ARG A 345 16.91 -26.53 -4.47
N HIS A 346 15.88 -25.88 -5.02
CA HIS A 346 15.88 -25.46 -6.44
C HIS A 346 16.16 -23.97 -6.66
N HIS A 347 16.22 -23.14 -5.62
CA HIS A 347 16.35 -21.69 -5.76
C HIS A 347 17.70 -21.15 -5.27
N CYS A 348 18.75 -21.94 -5.41
CA CYS A 348 20.13 -21.47 -5.28
C CYS A 348 20.78 -21.50 -6.68
N PRO A 349 20.50 -20.50 -7.55
CA PRO A 349 20.90 -20.55 -8.97
C PRO A 349 22.40 -20.54 -9.19
N LEU A 350 23.19 -20.21 -8.18
CA LEU A 350 24.62 -20.06 -8.26
C LEU A 350 25.39 -21.33 -7.84
N GLY A 351 24.70 -22.34 -7.28
CA GLY A 351 25.29 -23.59 -6.88
C GLY A 351 25.18 -24.69 -7.94
N LYS A 352 25.58 -24.43 -9.18
CA LYS A 352 25.36 -25.37 -10.29
C LYS A 352 26.02 -26.76 -10.15
N ASN A 353 26.96 -26.98 -9.24
CA ASN A 353 27.73 -28.22 -9.22
C ASN A 353 28.08 -28.77 -7.83
N ASP A 354 27.58 -28.24 -6.75
CA ASP A 354 27.96 -28.77 -5.43
C ASP A 354 26.77 -29.53 -4.79
N ALA A 355 26.72 -30.82 -5.07
CA ALA A 355 25.74 -31.75 -4.51
C ALA A 355 25.92 -32.00 -2.99
N SER A 356 26.93 -31.40 -2.37
CA SER A 356 27.27 -31.55 -0.96
C SER A 356 26.73 -30.43 -0.06
N LEU A 357 26.24 -29.33 -0.62
CA LEU A 357 25.65 -28.26 0.17
C LEU A 357 24.23 -28.64 0.57
N ASP A 358 24.06 -28.94 1.85
CA ASP A 358 22.73 -29.02 2.48
C ASP A 358 22.09 -27.63 2.41
N CYS A 359 21.42 -27.36 1.28
CA CYS A 359 20.78 -26.08 0.96
C CYS A 359 19.55 -25.87 1.84
N SER A 360 19.65 -26.09 3.13
CA SER A 360 18.57 -25.75 4.06
C SER A 360 18.33 -24.24 4.10
N ILE A 361 19.35 -23.42 3.79
CA ILE A 361 19.27 -21.96 3.62
C ILE A 361 20.20 -21.59 2.48
N CYS A 362 19.66 -21.12 1.34
CA CYS A 362 20.48 -20.57 0.27
C CYS A 362 21.28 -19.37 0.80
N PRO A 363 22.63 -19.41 0.86
CA PRO A 363 23.42 -18.33 1.43
C PRO A 363 23.57 -17.14 0.47
N TYR A 364 23.13 -17.30 -0.77
CA TYR A 364 23.31 -16.28 -1.79
C TYR A 364 22.24 -15.21 -1.69
N ARG A 365 22.67 -13.95 -1.83
CA ARG A 365 21.80 -12.77 -1.88
C ARG A 365 22.19 -11.91 -3.04
N ARG A 366 21.20 -11.27 -3.65
CA ARG A 366 21.39 -10.19 -4.61
C ARG A 366 21.20 -8.87 -3.91
N VAL A 367 22.15 -7.97 -4.08
CA VAL A 367 22.07 -6.60 -3.60
C VAL A 367 21.91 -5.68 -4.80
N ILE A 368 20.74 -5.05 -4.92
CA ILE A 368 20.54 -4.01 -5.94
C ILE A 368 20.97 -2.68 -5.35
N LEU A 369 21.93 -2.03 -5.99
CA LEU A 369 22.54 -0.79 -5.57
C LEU A 369 21.91 0.39 -6.33
N VAL A 370 21.46 1.36 -5.58
CA VAL A 370 20.77 2.56 -6.06
C VAL A 370 21.57 3.76 -5.59
N GLU A 371 22.02 4.61 -6.52
CA GLU A 371 22.61 5.90 -6.19
C GLU A 371 21.53 6.81 -5.65
N VAL A 372 21.83 7.50 -4.56
CA VAL A 372 20.93 8.43 -3.89
C VAL A 372 21.57 9.82 -3.96
N ASP A 373 20.85 10.78 -4.52
CA ASP A 373 21.34 12.15 -4.60
C ASP A 373 20.73 13.02 -3.50
N GLY A 374 21.60 13.51 -2.63
CA GLY A 374 21.22 14.50 -1.61
C GLY A 374 21.25 15.89 -2.20
N ASN A 375 20.10 16.55 -2.29
CA ASN A 375 20.03 17.95 -2.75
C ASN A 375 21.04 18.82 -1.96
N GLY A 376 22.03 19.37 -2.67
CA GLY A 376 23.01 20.29 -2.10
C GLY A 376 24.27 19.62 -1.49
N GLY A 377 24.60 18.39 -1.84
CA GLY A 377 25.84 17.73 -1.41
C GLY A 377 25.81 17.20 0.03
N GLN A 378 24.66 17.15 0.66
CA GLN A 378 24.50 16.54 1.98
C GLN A 378 24.55 15.01 1.83
N ARG A 379 25.38 14.36 2.64
CA ARG A 379 25.42 12.91 2.74
C ARG A 379 24.12 12.34 3.30
N LEU A 380 23.58 11.34 2.62
CA LEU A 380 22.37 10.63 3.01
C LEU A 380 22.73 9.20 3.44
N THR A 381 22.44 8.87 4.70
CA THR A 381 22.69 7.54 5.26
C THR A 381 21.46 6.97 5.96
N GLY A 382 21.39 5.65 6.05
CA GLY A 382 20.30 4.95 6.70
C GLY A 382 18.92 5.31 6.11
N SER A 383 17.95 5.60 6.97
CA SER A 383 16.59 5.94 6.54
C SER A 383 16.49 7.24 5.73
N ALA A 384 17.49 8.14 5.82
CA ALA A 384 17.52 9.37 5.02
C ALA A 384 17.64 9.10 3.50
N THR A 385 18.20 7.95 3.11
CA THR A 385 18.25 7.49 1.71
C THR A 385 16.86 7.25 1.11
N LEU A 386 15.85 7.05 1.95
CA LEU A 386 14.45 6.90 1.56
C LEU A 386 13.66 8.22 1.63
N SER A 387 14.33 9.36 1.78
CA SER A 387 13.66 10.67 1.75
C SER A 387 12.87 10.86 0.45
N ILE A 388 11.73 11.54 0.55
CA ILE A 388 10.87 11.87 -0.60
C ILE A 388 11.62 12.76 -1.61
N SER A 389 12.48 13.63 -1.11
CA SER A 389 13.22 14.59 -1.93
C SER A 389 14.50 14.04 -2.55
N ALA A 390 14.91 12.81 -2.21
CA ALA A 390 16.15 12.21 -2.71
C ALA A 390 15.88 11.35 -3.95
N PRO A 391 16.32 11.76 -5.15
CA PRO A 391 16.30 10.95 -6.35
C PRO A 391 17.10 9.66 -6.13
N ARG A 392 16.61 8.56 -6.68
CA ARG A 392 17.19 7.23 -6.57
C ARG A 392 17.35 6.62 -7.94
N ILE A 393 18.60 6.32 -8.32
CA ILE A 393 18.93 5.81 -9.65
C ILE A 393 19.64 4.46 -9.48
N PRO A 394 19.09 3.35 -10.00
CA PRO A 394 19.78 2.06 -9.99
C PRO A 394 21.10 2.13 -10.77
N VAL A 395 22.18 1.60 -10.18
CA VAL A 395 23.52 1.65 -10.78
C VAL A 395 24.12 0.28 -11.03
N GLY A 396 23.76 -0.71 -10.23
CA GLY A 396 24.28 -2.04 -10.36
C GLY A 396 23.62 -3.04 -9.44
N PHE A 397 23.96 -4.33 -9.60
CA PHE A 397 23.69 -5.36 -8.61
C PHE A 397 24.97 -6.12 -8.27
N VAL A 398 24.95 -6.74 -7.10
CA VAL A 398 26.02 -7.61 -6.61
C VAL A 398 25.37 -8.89 -6.09
N ASP A 399 25.80 -10.04 -6.62
CA ASP A 399 25.47 -11.35 -6.08
C ASP A 399 26.57 -11.77 -5.12
N ILE A 400 26.20 -12.06 -3.89
CA ILE A 400 27.12 -12.30 -2.79
C ILE A 400 26.71 -13.55 -2.00
N ASN A 401 27.69 -14.30 -1.55
CA ASN A 401 27.49 -15.27 -0.50
C ASN A 401 27.42 -14.54 0.85
N ALA A 402 26.23 -14.45 1.42
CA ALA A 402 26.01 -13.70 2.65
C ALA A 402 26.68 -14.30 3.89
N ALA A 403 27.05 -15.59 3.84
CA ALA A 403 27.74 -16.27 4.94
C ALA A 403 29.27 -16.00 4.95
N THR A 404 29.86 -15.90 3.76
CA THR A 404 31.33 -15.71 3.63
C THR A 404 31.72 -14.28 3.27
N GLY A 405 30.78 -13.47 2.74
CA GLY A 405 31.08 -12.16 2.19
C GLY A 405 31.74 -12.20 0.80
N GLU A 406 31.83 -13.38 0.16
CA GLU A 406 32.39 -13.53 -1.17
C GLU A 406 31.48 -12.96 -2.25
N ILE A 407 32.00 -12.04 -3.06
CA ILE A 407 31.29 -11.49 -4.22
C ILE A 407 31.43 -12.47 -5.38
N ILE A 408 30.27 -12.94 -5.88
CA ILE A 408 30.23 -13.95 -6.96
C ILE A 408 30.13 -13.28 -8.31
N GLU A 409 29.25 -12.28 -8.40
CA GLU A 409 29.02 -11.52 -9.62
C GLU A 409 28.67 -10.09 -9.26
N SER A 410 29.11 -9.17 -10.08
CA SER A 410 28.66 -7.78 -10.04
C SER A 410 28.44 -7.26 -11.45
N GLN A 411 27.36 -6.57 -11.65
CA GLN A 411 27.00 -6.03 -12.95
C GLN A 411 26.43 -4.63 -12.81
N ARG A 412 26.85 -3.76 -13.72
CA ARG A 412 26.23 -2.46 -13.90
C ARG A 412 24.85 -2.62 -14.53
N VAL A 413 23.87 -1.90 -14.04
CA VAL A 413 22.49 -1.94 -14.55
C VAL A 413 22.03 -0.57 -14.99
N GLY A 414 21.10 -0.55 -15.93
CA GLY A 414 20.37 0.64 -16.30
C GLY A 414 19.10 0.80 -15.46
N THR A 415 18.50 1.98 -15.53
CA THR A 415 17.14 2.20 -15.04
C THR A 415 16.17 1.36 -15.88
N ALA A 416 15.24 0.65 -15.24
CA ALA A 416 14.10 0.13 -15.95
C ALA A 416 13.30 1.31 -16.51
N THR A 417 13.20 1.42 -17.83
CA THR A 417 12.65 2.59 -18.52
C THR A 417 11.26 3.01 -18.06
N ALA A 418 10.43 2.04 -17.65
CA ALA A 418 9.08 2.30 -17.15
C ALA A 418 9.04 2.90 -15.73
N TRP A 419 10.15 2.81 -14.97
CA TRP A 419 10.20 3.17 -13.55
C TRP A 419 11.27 4.20 -13.22
N ALA A 420 11.92 4.76 -14.25
CA ALA A 420 12.93 5.78 -14.06
C ALA A 420 12.38 6.97 -13.27
N GLY A 421 12.97 7.22 -12.10
CA GLY A 421 12.59 8.32 -11.23
C GLY A 421 11.36 8.09 -10.34
N ILE A 422 10.59 7.01 -10.52
CA ILE A 422 9.49 6.68 -9.61
C ILE A 422 10.05 6.00 -8.37
N PRO A 423 9.64 6.41 -7.14
CA PRO A 423 10.04 5.73 -5.93
C PRO A 423 9.71 4.24 -5.99
N THR A 424 10.70 3.41 -5.67
CA THR A 424 10.51 1.96 -5.61
C THR A 424 9.44 1.61 -4.57
N PRO A 425 8.66 0.52 -4.76
CA PRO A 425 7.62 0.12 -3.81
C PRO A 425 8.20 -0.45 -2.50
N ALA A 426 9.47 -0.25 -2.22
CA ALA A 426 10.08 -0.60 -0.95
C ALA A 426 9.39 0.13 0.20
N ILE A 427 9.28 1.47 0.08
CA ILE A 427 8.57 2.36 0.99
C ILE A 427 8.37 3.75 0.36
#